data_8df530547abb852bda0eba49b881bded
#
_entry.id   8df530547abb852bda0eba49b881bded
#
_cell.length_a   1.000
_cell.length_b   1.000
_cell.length_c   1.000
_cell.angle_alpha   90.00
_cell.angle_beta   90.00
_cell.angle_gamma   90.00
#
_symmetry.space_group_name_H-M   'P 1'
#
loop_
_entity.id
_entity.type
_entity.pdbx_description
1 polymer ?
#
loop_
_entity_poly.entity_id
_entity_poly.type
_entity_poly.pdbx_seq_one_letter_code
_entity_poly.pdbx_strand_id
1 'polypeptide(L)'
;TESMIRELFQAEMGVDLGAFPRMPYAEAMARFGSDKPDLRIPLELIDIKDLMAEVDFKVFSGPANDPNGRVTVLKVPGGASISRKEIDDYTKFVGQYGAKGLAWVKVNALSEGLEGLQSPILKFMPDDVVMALIERVNAADGDILFFGADSTRVVSDGLGALRVKLGHDLNLLTHQWAPLWVVDFPMFEDAGDGHVAA
;
A
#
# COMPACT_ATOMS: atom_id res chain seq x y z
N THR A 1 -2.07 29.84 8.79
CA THR A 1 -1.86 29.13 7.49
C THR A 1 -3.10 28.34 7.11
N GLU A 2 -3.63 27.41 7.96
CA GLU A 2 -4.82 26.60 7.64
C GLU A 2 -6.06 27.49 7.39
N SER A 3 -6.34 28.44 8.29
CA SER A 3 -7.46 29.39 8.14
C SER A 3 -7.41 30.15 6.82
N MET A 4 -6.22 30.62 6.45
CA MET A 4 -6.02 31.34 5.18
C MET A 4 -6.35 30.45 3.97
N ILE A 5 -5.92 29.18 3.98
CA ILE A 5 -6.21 28.24 2.88
C ILE A 5 -7.72 27.97 2.80
N ARG A 6 -8.38 27.74 3.94
CA ARG A 6 -9.82 27.49 4.01
C ARG A 6 -10.62 28.71 3.54
N GLU A 7 -10.26 29.90 3.98
CA GLU A 7 -10.91 31.17 3.57
C GLU A 7 -10.74 31.40 2.06
N LEU A 8 -9.54 31.14 1.51
CA LEU A 8 -9.28 31.27 0.07
C LEU A 8 -10.16 30.31 -0.75
N PHE A 9 -10.21 29.02 -0.36
CA PHE A 9 -11.05 28.04 -1.05
C PHE A 9 -12.53 28.38 -0.95
N GLN A 10 -12.97 28.86 0.22
CA GLN A 10 -14.35 29.30 0.39
C GLN A 10 -14.68 30.52 -0.48
N ALA A 11 -13.79 31.49 -0.55
CA ALA A 11 -14.00 32.74 -1.29
C ALA A 11 -13.96 32.54 -2.82
N GLU A 12 -12.97 31.78 -3.31
CA GLU A 12 -12.71 31.66 -4.75
C GLU A 12 -13.46 30.49 -5.40
N MET A 13 -13.75 29.42 -4.65
CA MET A 13 -14.32 28.18 -5.17
C MET A 13 -15.66 27.79 -4.51
N GLY A 14 -16.06 28.48 -3.47
CA GLY A 14 -17.26 28.12 -2.69
C GLY A 14 -17.12 26.80 -1.93
N VAL A 15 -15.89 26.33 -1.69
CA VAL A 15 -15.59 25.03 -1.07
C VAL A 15 -15.20 25.23 0.38
N ASP A 16 -15.95 24.64 1.32
CA ASP A 16 -15.50 24.49 2.70
C ASP A 16 -14.66 23.23 2.86
N LEU A 17 -13.36 23.38 3.06
CA LEU A 17 -12.43 22.28 3.27
C LEU A 17 -12.52 21.64 4.66
N GLY A 18 -13.25 22.25 5.60
CA GLY A 18 -13.28 21.81 6.99
C GLY A 18 -11.92 21.96 7.70
N ALA A 19 -11.79 21.35 8.87
CA ALA A 19 -10.51 21.27 9.59
C ALA A 19 -9.61 20.21 8.94
N PHE A 20 -8.32 20.51 8.79
CA PHE A 20 -7.36 19.55 8.23
C PHE A 20 -6.96 18.53 9.30
N PRO A 21 -7.17 17.23 9.05
CA PRO A 21 -6.70 16.20 9.97
C PRO A 21 -5.17 16.26 10.10
N ARG A 22 -4.68 15.85 11.29
CA ARG A 22 -3.24 15.74 11.56
C ARG A 22 -2.87 14.29 11.61
N MET A 23 -1.86 13.91 10.83
CA MET A 23 -1.37 12.55 10.71
C MET A 23 0.14 12.55 11.03
N PRO A 24 0.62 11.74 11.99
CA PRO A 24 2.04 11.58 12.21
C PRO A 24 2.75 11.03 10.96
N TYR A 25 3.98 11.48 10.72
CA TYR A 25 4.82 11.00 9.62
C TYR A 25 4.93 9.46 9.60
N ALA A 26 5.15 8.84 10.77
CA ALA A 26 5.25 7.38 10.86
C ALA A 26 3.97 6.67 10.41
N GLU A 27 2.79 7.23 10.72
CA GLU A 27 1.50 6.70 10.26
C GLU A 27 1.34 6.89 8.75
N ALA A 28 1.69 8.05 8.21
CA ALA A 28 1.63 8.31 6.77
C ALA A 28 2.50 7.32 5.98
N MET A 29 3.72 7.07 6.44
CA MET A 29 4.62 6.09 5.82
C MET A 29 4.14 4.65 5.99
N ALA A 30 3.58 4.30 7.15
CA ALA A 30 3.07 2.95 7.40
C ALA A 30 1.86 2.64 6.52
N ARG A 31 0.86 3.52 6.48
CA ARG A 31 -0.43 3.29 5.79
C ARG A 31 -0.40 3.61 4.30
N PHE A 32 0.42 4.55 3.87
CA PHE A 32 0.36 5.06 2.50
C PHE A 32 1.68 4.98 1.74
N GLY A 33 2.79 4.70 2.43
CA GLY A 33 4.13 4.67 1.84
C GLY A 33 4.60 6.06 1.34
N SER A 34 4.06 7.14 1.90
CA SER A 34 4.36 8.51 1.48
C SER A 34 4.18 9.49 2.62
N ASP A 35 5.05 10.49 2.69
CA ASP A 35 4.96 11.64 3.59
C ASP A 35 3.92 12.69 3.17
N LYS A 36 3.32 12.52 1.99
CA LYS A 36 2.28 13.37 1.40
C LYS A 36 1.17 12.52 0.78
N PRO A 37 0.46 11.72 1.58
CA PRO A 37 -0.52 10.78 1.06
C PRO A 37 -1.73 11.48 0.44
N ASP A 38 -2.18 10.99 -0.70
CA ASP A 38 -3.45 11.42 -1.28
C ASP A 38 -4.61 10.68 -0.59
N LEU A 39 -5.28 11.33 0.36
CA LEU A 39 -6.38 10.73 1.11
C LEU A 39 -7.69 10.61 0.30
N ARG A 40 -7.74 11.12 -0.91
CA ARG A 40 -8.89 10.91 -1.81
C ARG A 40 -8.98 9.46 -2.29
N ILE A 41 -7.87 8.72 -2.21
CA ILE A 41 -7.77 7.32 -2.62
C ILE A 41 -7.93 6.43 -1.39
N PRO A 42 -9.00 5.63 -1.27
CA PRO A 42 -9.31 4.83 -0.08
C PRO A 42 -8.58 3.48 -0.07
N LEU A 43 -7.32 3.47 -0.48
CA LEU A 43 -6.46 2.29 -0.44
C LEU A 43 -5.36 2.50 0.60
N GLU A 44 -5.03 1.46 1.36
CA GLU A 44 -3.99 1.50 2.39
C GLU A 44 -3.06 0.30 2.28
N LEU A 45 -1.81 0.50 2.69
CA LEU A 45 -0.84 -0.56 2.87
C LEU A 45 -1.08 -1.24 4.22
N ILE A 46 -1.20 -2.56 4.22
CA ILE A 46 -1.42 -3.35 5.43
C ILE A 46 -0.16 -4.17 5.69
N ASP A 47 0.43 -4.00 6.86
CA ASP A 47 1.62 -4.76 7.25
C ASP A 47 1.26 -6.24 7.52
N ILE A 48 2.06 -7.14 6.95
CA ILE A 48 1.92 -8.59 7.07
C ILE A 48 3.26 -9.27 7.38
N LYS A 49 4.25 -8.49 7.82
CA LYS A 49 5.61 -8.97 8.07
C LYS A 49 5.66 -10.18 9.00
N ASP A 50 4.87 -10.15 10.06
CA ASP A 50 4.76 -11.22 11.04
C ASP A 50 4.21 -12.53 10.45
N LEU A 51 3.25 -12.47 9.53
CA LEU A 51 2.70 -13.64 8.86
C LEU A 51 3.69 -14.29 7.89
N MET A 52 4.64 -13.52 7.38
CA MET A 52 5.56 -13.96 6.32
C MET A 52 6.92 -14.44 6.85
N ALA A 53 7.18 -14.34 8.15
CA ALA A 53 8.48 -14.65 8.72
C ALA A 53 8.89 -16.13 8.58
N GLU A 54 7.93 -17.04 8.67
CA GLU A 54 8.17 -18.50 8.66
C GLU A 54 7.75 -19.19 7.37
N VAL A 55 7.28 -18.44 6.35
CA VAL A 55 6.90 -19.05 5.07
C VAL A 55 8.12 -19.53 4.30
N ASP A 56 8.00 -20.70 3.64
CA ASP A 56 9.06 -21.24 2.79
C ASP A 56 9.08 -20.57 1.41
N PHE A 57 9.06 -19.26 1.43
CA PHE A 57 9.18 -18.41 0.23
C PHE A 57 10.12 -17.25 0.52
N LYS A 58 11.39 -17.43 0.19
CA LYS A 58 12.47 -16.48 0.53
C LYS A 58 12.24 -15.06 0.06
N VAL A 59 11.41 -14.85 -0.97
CA VAL A 59 11.01 -13.51 -1.43
C VAL A 59 10.25 -12.77 -0.33
N PHE A 60 9.50 -13.47 0.52
CA PHE A 60 8.77 -12.89 1.63
C PHE A 60 9.50 -13.06 2.96
N SER A 61 9.96 -14.28 3.28
CA SER A 61 10.61 -14.53 4.57
C SER A 61 11.95 -13.82 4.72
N GLY A 62 12.68 -13.55 3.63
CA GLY A 62 13.90 -12.74 3.66
C GLY A 62 13.64 -11.35 4.24
N PRO A 63 12.86 -10.50 3.58
CA PRO A 63 12.50 -9.17 4.10
C PRO A 63 11.72 -9.21 5.41
N ALA A 64 10.94 -10.27 5.66
CA ALA A 64 10.21 -10.42 6.92
C ALA A 64 11.13 -10.59 8.13
N ASN A 65 12.28 -11.25 7.94
CA ASN A 65 13.27 -11.45 8.99
C ASN A 65 14.39 -10.39 9.00
N ASP A 66 14.40 -9.46 8.06
CA ASP A 66 15.33 -8.33 8.03
C ASP A 66 14.76 -7.18 8.88
N PRO A 67 15.52 -6.62 9.85
CA PRO A 67 15.11 -5.43 10.59
C PRO A 67 14.73 -4.24 9.70
N ASN A 68 15.41 -4.07 8.57
CA ASN A 68 15.17 -3.00 7.58
C ASN A 68 14.19 -3.42 6.48
N GLY A 69 13.72 -4.66 6.52
CA GLY A 69 12.79 -5.21 5.56
C GLY A 69 11.34 -4.89 5.92
N ARG A 70 10.51 -4.82 4.90
CA ARG A 70 9.07 -4.61 4.99
C ARG A 70 8.33 -5.61 4.12
N VAL A 71 7.24 -6.17 4.64
CA VAL A 71 6.31 -6.98 3.84
C VAL A 71 4.92 -6.44 4.05
N THR A 72 4.32 -5.91 3.01
CA THR A 72 2.99 -5.30 3.05
C THR A 72 2.12 -5.78 1.91
N VAL A 73 0.83 -5.63 2.09
CA VAL A 73 -0.16 -5.87 1.06
C VAL A 73 -0.97 -4.61 0.79
N LEU A 74 -1.27 -4.37 -0.48
CA LEU A 74 -2.20 -3.36 -0.95
C LEU A 74 -3.44 -4.09 -1.48
N LYS A 75 -4.54 -4.00 -0.74
CA LYS A 75 -5.84 -4.55 -1.16
C LYS A 75 -6.54 -3.57 -2.09
N VAL A 76 -7.02 -4.07 -3.23
CA VAL A 76 -7.79 -3.29 -4.20
C VAL A 76 -9.16 -3.90 -4.37
N PRO A 77 -10.20 -3.28 -3.78
CA PRO A 77 -11.58 -3.74 -3.91
C PRO A 77 -12.03 -3.80 -5.38
N GLY A 78 -12.66 -4.92 -5.77
CA GLY A 78 -13.12 -5.12 -7.14
C GLY A 78 -12.02 -5.34 -8.19
N GLY A 79 -10.76 -5.39 -7.77
CA GLY A 79 -9.59 -5.48 -8.66
C GLY A 79 -9.32 -6.85 -9.26
N ALA A 80 -10.09 -7.90 -8.94
CA ALA A 80 -9.92 -9.22 -9.57
C ALA A 80 -10.16 -9.19 -11.09
N SER A 81 -10.88 -8.18 -11.59
CA SER A 81 -11.09 -7.94 -13.02
C SER A 81 -9.85 -7.44 -13.76
N ILE A 82 -8.83 -6.94 -13.06
CA ILE A 82 -7.57 -6.47 -13.65
C ILE A 82 -6.93 -7.62 -14.45
N SER A 83 -6.66 -7.37 -15.72
CA SER A 83 -6.11 -8.37 -16.61
C SER A 83 -4.64 -8.70 -16.29
N ARG A 84 -4.16 -9.84 -16.76
CA ARG A 84 -2.74 -10.22 -16.63
C ARG A 84 -1.79 -9.18 -17.21
N LYS A 85 -2.17 -8.60 -18.36
CA LYS A 85 -1.37 -7.56 -19.02
C LYS A 85 -1.23 -6.31 -18.13
N GLU A 86 -2.33 -5.87 -17.53
CA GLU A 86 -2.30 -4.72 -16.63
C GLU A 86 -1.46 -5.01 -15.37
N ILE A 87 -1.54 -6.23 -14.82
CA ILE A 87 -0.67 -6.66 -13.71
C ILE A 87 0.81 -6.62 -14.12
N ASP A 88 1.14 -7.07 -15.34
CA ASP A 88 2.50 -7.02 -15.86
C ASP A 88 2.96 -5.55 -16.06
N ASP A 89 2.06 -4.65 -16.46
CA ASP A 89 2.37 -3.22 -16.59
C ASP A 89 2.54 -2.55 -15.20
N TYR A 90 1.74 -2.91 -14.19
CA TYR A 90 1.97 -2.49 -12.80
C TYR A 90 3.27 -3.04 -12.23
N THR A 91 3.66 -4.26 -12.59
CA THR A 91 4.96 -4.84 -12.21
C THR A 91 6.12 -4.01 -12.77
N LYS A 92 6.05 -3.61 -14.04
CA LYS A 92 7.06 -2.71 -14.63
C LYS A 92 7.08 -1.35 -13.97
N PHE A 93 5.90 -0.85 -13.60
CA PHE A 93 5.77 0.44 -12.92
C PHE A 93 6.46 0.44 -11.56
N VAL A 94 6.19 -0.55 -10.69
CA VAL A 94 6.86 -0.63 -9.39
C VAL A 94 8.36 -0.93 -9.52
N GLY A 95 8.76 -1.58 -10.61
CA GLY A 95 10.18 -1.81 -10.93
C GLY A 95 11.00 -0.51 -11.05
N GLN A 96 10.38 0.62 -11.42
CA GLN A 96 11.02 1.94 -11.48
C GLN A 96 11.43 2.45 -10.09
N TYR A 97 10.82 1.93 -9.02
CA TYR A 97 11.12 2.22 -7.63
C TYR A 97 12.03 1.19 -6.97
N GLY A 98 12.61 0.27 -7.76
CA GLY A 98 13.54 -0.75 -7.30
C GLY A 98 12.90 -2.08 -6.91
N ALA A 99 11.58 -2.22 -7.00
CA ALA A 99 10.92 -3.50 -6.72
C ALA A 99 11.31 -4.55 -7.77
N LYS A 100 11.69 -5.76 -7.31
CA LYS A 100 12.10 -6.88 -8.18
C LYS A 100 10.94 -7.62 -8.83
N GLY A 101 9.71 -7.35 -8.37
CA GLY A 101 8.48 -7.96 -8.85
C GLY A 101 7.28 -7.44 -8.09
N LEU A 102 6.10 -7.84 -8.54
CA LEU A 102 4.82 -7.52 -7.90
C LEU A 102 4.02 -8.82 -7.80
N ALA A 103 4.10 -9.47 -6.64
CA ALA A 103 3.26 -10.64 -6.36
C ALA A 103 1.81 -10.19 -6.15
N TRP A 104 0.86 -11.08 -6.46
CA TRP A 104 -0.56 -10.76 -6.37
C TRP A 104 -1.39 -12.01 -6.06
N VAL A 105 -2.55 -11.81 -5.44
CA VAL A 105 -3.59 -12.83 -5.23
C VAL A 105 -4.94 -12.22 -5.61
N LYS A 106 -5.68 -12.89 -6.49
CA LYS A 106 -7.08 -12.56 -6.77
C LYS A 106 -7.98 -13.39 -5.88
N VAL A 107 -9.00 -12.76 -5.34
CA VAL A 107 -10.02 -13.38 -4.51
C VAL A 107 -11.28 -13.51 -5.36
N ASN A 108 -11.51 -14.71 -5.91
CA ASN A 108 -12.65 -14.94 -6.80
C ASN A 108 -13.90 -15.39 -6.01
N ALA A 109 -13.73 -16.32 -5.05
CA ALA A 109 -14.84 -16.87 -4.27
C ALA A 109 -14.35 -17.39 -2.91
N LEU A 110 -14.48 -16.61 -1.85
CA LEU A 110 -14.06 -16.99 -0.48
C LEU A 110 -14.83 -18.20 0.06
N SER A 111 -16.06 -18.43 -0.41
CA SER A 111 -16.86 -19.59 -0.03
C SER A 111 -16.24 -20.93 -0.46
N GLU A 112 -15.34 -20.92 -1.44
CA GLU A 112 -14.59 -22.10 -1.92
C GLU A 112 -13.24 -22.26 -1.19
N GLY A 113 -12.96 -21.42 -0.20
CA GLY A 113 -11.69 -21.43 0.54
C GLY A 113 -10.52 -21.09 -0.40
N LEU A 114 -9.44 -21.88 -0.30
CA LEU A 114 -8.23 -21.65 -1.11
C LEU A 114 -8.44 -21.87 -2.61
N GLU A 115 -9.37 -22.72 -3.00
CA GLU A 115 -9.69 -22.96 -4.42
C GLU A 115 -10.32 -21.74 -5.08
N GLY A 116 -10.97 -20.89 -4.30
CA GLY A 116 -11.51 -19.61 -4.73
C GLY A 116 -10.48 -18.50 -4.90
N LEU A 117 -9.20 -18.78 -4.60
CA LEU A 117 -8.09 -17.84 -4.77
C LEU A 117 -7.27 -18.18 -6.02
N GLN A 118 -6.80 -17.16 -6.72
CA GLN A 118 -5.96 -17.34 -7.90
C GLN A 118 -4.65 -16.59 -7.76
N SER A 119 -3.52 -17.31 -7.74
CA SER A 119 -2.19 -16.71 -7.72
C SER A 119 -1.10 -17.74 -7.99
N PRO A 120 0.01 -17.34 -8.61
CA PRO A 120 1.18 -18.20 -8.75
C PRO A 120 1.95 -18.42 -7.43
N ILE A 121 1.73 -17.61 -6.40
CA ILE A 121 2.49 -17.67 -5.14
C ILE A 121 1.82 -18.55 -4.06
N LEU A 122 0.55 -18.90 -4.20
CA LEU A 122 -0.17 -19.68 -3.18
C LEU A 122 0.51 -21.01 -2.85
N LYS A 123 1.10 -21.67 -3.84
CA LYS A 123 1.82 -22.95 -3.66
C LYS A 123 3.05 -22.88 -2.75
N PHE A 124 3.50 -21.67 -2.40
CA PHE A 124 4.65 -21.43 -1.51
C PHE A 124 4.24 -20.97 -0.11
N MET A 125 2.94 -20.83 0.13
CA MET A 125 2.40 -20.35 1.40
C MET A 125 1.56 -21.45 2.06
N PRO A 126 1.76 -21.70 3.36
CA PRO A 126 0.87 -22.58 4.12
C PRO A 126 -0.59 -22.08 4.11
N ASP A 127 -1.53 -23.01 4.09
CA ASP A 127 -2.95 -22.72 4.00
C ASP A 127 -3.46 -21.81 5.14
N ASP A 128 -2.99 -22.06 6.35
CA ASP A 128 -3.31 -21.25 7.54
C ASP A 128 -2.77 -19.82 7.44
N VAL A 129 -1.59 -19.64 6.86
CA VAL A 129 -1.02 -18.30 6.61
C VAL A 129 -1.85 -17.56 5.57
N VAL A 130 -2.28 -18.24 4.49
CA VAL A 130 -3.15 -17.64 3.46
C VAL A 130 -4.48 -17.23 4.08
N MET A 131 -5.09 -18.07 4.90
CA MET A 131 -6.36 -17.73 5.56
C MET A 131 -6.21 -16.58 6.55
N ALA A 132 -5.14 -16.57 7.35
CA ALA A 132 -4.83 -15.46 8.26
C ALA A 132 -4.59 -14.14 7.50
N LEU A 133 -3.96 -14.21 6.33
CA LEU A 133 -3.78 -13.05 5.45
C LEU A 133 -5.14 -12.51 4.97
N ILE A 134 -6.00 -13.36 4.42
CA ILE A 134 -7.33 -12.99 3.92
C ILE A 134 -8.16 -12.31 5.03
N GLU A 135 -8.12 -12.86 6.24
CA GLU A 135 -8.80 -12.29 7.40
C GLU A 135 -8.21 -10.92 7.78
N ARG A 136 -6.86 -10.82 7.89
CA ARG A 136 -6.16 -9.57 8.26
C ARG A 136 -6.50 -8.42 7.34
N VAL A 137 -6.54 -8.66 6.03
CA VAL A 137 -6.83 -7.61 5.05
C VAL A 137 -8.33 -7.41 4.84
N ASN A 138 -9.16 -8.20 5.52
CA ASN A 138 -10.61 -8.21 5.32
C ASN A 138 -10.93 -8.27 3.82
N ALA A 139 -10.41 -9.28 3.13
CA ALA A 139 -10.62 -9.46 1.70
C ALA A 139 -12.04 -9.92 1.41
N ALA A 140 -12.56 -9.51 0.27
CA ALA A 140 -13.88 -9.89 -0.23
C ALA A 140 -13.78 -10.48 -1.65
N ASP A 141 -14.84 -11.17 -2.07
CA ASP A 141 -14.94 -11.66 -3.43
C ASP A 141 -14.81 -10.51 -4.44
N GLY A 142 -13.98 -10.70 -5.45
CA GLY A 142 -13.68 -9.70 -6.44
C GLY A 142 -12.46 -8.82 -6.13
N ASP A 143 -11.82 -8.96 -4.98
CA ASP A 143 -10.62 -8.18 -4.62
C ASP A 143 -9.37 -8.74 -5.30
N ILE A 144 -8.36 -7.87 -5.47
CA ILE A 144 -6.97 -8.26 -5.73
C ILE A 144 -6.07 -7.72 -4.63
N LEU A 145 -5.11 -8.55 -4.23
CA LEU A 145 -4.07 -8.22 -3.24
C LEU A 145 -2.74 -8.11 -3.98
N PHE A 146 -2.08 -6.96 -3.88
CA PHE A 146 -0.71 -6.77 -4.39
C PHE A 146 0.27 -6.76 -3.22
N PHE A 147 1.42 -7.41 -3.37
CA PHE A 147 2.40 -7.58 -2.31
C PHE A 147 3.69 -6.84 -2.62
N GLY A 148 4.21 -6.14 -1.61
CA GLY A 148 5.57 -5.60 -1.59
C GLY A 148 6.39 -6.30 -0.52
N ALA A 149 7.58 -6.79 -0.90
CA ALA A 149 8.51 -7.46 -0.01
C ALA A 149 9.95 -7.13 -0.44
N ASP A 150 10.59 -6.21 0.26
CA ASP A 150 11.96 -5.75 0.03
C ASP A 150 12.38 -4.86 1.23
N SER A 151 13.38 -4.02 1.09
CA SER A 151 13.69 -2.98 2.06
C SER A 151 12.48 -2.05 2.27
N THR A 152 12.37 -1.48 3.46
CA THR A 152 11.26 -0.56 3.82
C THR A 152 11.10 0.56 2.80
N ARG A 153 12.21 1.12 2.30
CA ARG A 153 12.20 2.20 1.30
C ARG A 153 11.58 1.73 -0.02
N VAL A 154 12.07 0.62 -0.59
CA VAL A 154 11.59 0.10 -1.89
C VAL A 154 10.10 -0.24 -1.83
N VAL A 155 9.65 -0.86 -0.72
CA VAL A 155 8.23 -1.22 -0.54
C VAL A 155 7.37 0.03 -0.40
N SER A 156 7.80 1.00 0.41
CA SER A 156 7.05 2.25 0.61
C SER A 156 6.94 3.04 -0.69
N ASP A 157 8.06 3.29 -1.37
CA ASP A 157 8.08 4.04 -2.63
C ASP A 157 7.28 3.32 -3.73
N GLY A 158 7.48 2.00 -3.89
CA GLY A 158 6.85 1.21 -4.95
C GLY A 158 5.35 1.04 -4.75
N LEU A 159 4.92 0.56 -3.58
CA LEU A 159 3.49 0.36 -3.31
C LEU A 159 2.76 1.67 -3.04
N GLY A 160 3.41 2.68 -2.46
CA GLY A 160 2.84 4.02 -2.30
C GLY A 160 2.53 4.65 -3.65
N ALA A 161 3.45 4.57 -4.62
CA ALA A 161 3.22 5.02 -5.99
C ALA A 161 2.15 4.18 -6.70
N LEU A 162 2.18 2.84 -6.55
CA LEU A 162 1.18 1.94 -7.12
C LEU A 162 -0.23 2.25 -6.59
N ARG A 163 -0.36 2.53 -5.31
CA ARG A 163 -1.60 2.95 -4.67
C ARG A 163 -2.23 4.15 -5.39
N VAL A 164 -1.42 5.18 -5.64
CA VAL A 164 -1.88 6.41 -6.33
C VAL A 164 -2.26 6.08 -7.77
N LYS A 165 -1.43 5.32 -8.47
CA LYS A 165 -1.71 4.90 -9.84
C LYS A 165 -3.02 4.11 -9.96
N LEU A 166 -3.23 3.11 -9.11
CA LEU A 166 -4.47 2.33 -9.07
C LEU A 166 -5.68 3.19 -8.72
N GLY A 167 -5.53 4.14 -7.81
CA GLY A 167 -6.58 5.10 -7.47
C GLY A 167 -7.08 5.88 -8.67
N HIS A 168 -6.18 6.30 -9.55
CA HIS A 168 -6.52 7.01 -10.78
C HIS A 168 -7.00 6.06 -11.89
N ASP A 169 -6.28 4.98 -12.16
CA ASP A 169 -6.61 4.03 -13.24
C ASP A 169 -8.00 3.40 -13.04
N LEU A 170 -8.38 3.14 -11.78
CA LEU A 170 -9.64 2.51 -11.41
C LEU A 170 -10.73 3.53 -10.97
N ASN A 171 -10.42 4.83 -11.03
CA ASN A 171 -11.37 5.89 -10.70
C ASN A 171 -11.89 5.82 -9.24
N LEU A 172 -11.00 5.53 -8.28
CA LEU A 172 -11.35 5.31 -6.88
C LEU A 172 -11.37 6.58 -6.02
N LEU A 173 -11.23 7.76 -6.60
CA LEU A 173 -11.20 9.01 -5.84
C LEU A 173 -12.58 9.28 -5.21
N THR A 174 -12.61 9.39 -3.89
CA THR A 174 -13.83 9.57 -3.09
C THR A 174 -14.24 11.03 -2.92
N HIS A 175 -13.27 11.95 -3.03
CA HIS A 175 -13.44 13.37 -2.80
C HIS A 175 -12.71 14.18 -3.87
N GLN A 176 -13.10 15.44 -4.04
CA GLN A 176 -12.36 16.39 -4.89
C GLN A 176 -11.12 16.93 -4.14
N TRP A 177 -11.26 17.18 -2.84
CA TRP A 177 -10.22 17.71 -1.97
C TRP A 177 -10.14 16.91 -0.67
N ALA A 178 -8.95 16.63 -0.20
CA ALA A 178 -8.70 15.94 1.07
C ALA A 178 -7.38 16.46 1.68
N PRO A 179 -7.34 17.73 2.11
CA PRO A 179 -6.15 18.30 2.71
C PRO A 179 -5.86 17.69 4.08
N LEU A 180 -4.58 17.56 4.42
CA LEU A 180 -4.13 17.12 5.74
C LEU A 180 -2.83 17.82 6.11
N TRP A 181 -2.50 17.77 7.40
CA TRP A 181 -1.19 18.06 7.92
C TRP A 181 -0.46 16.77 8.24
N VAL A 182 0.68 16.53 7.63
CA VAL A 182 1.62 15.53 8.14
C VAL A 182 2.52 16.20 9.17
N VAL A 183 2.61 15.63 10.35
CA VAL A 183 3.31 16.19 11.50
C VAL A 183 4.33 15.18 12.05
N ASP A 184 5.14 15.60 13.01
CA ASP A 184 6.13 14.73 13.68
C ASP A 184 7.14 14.10 12.72
N PHE A 185 7.60 14.90 11.75
CA PHE A 185 8.68 14.48 10.86
C PHE A 185 9.95 14.17 11.67
N PRO A 186 10.69 13.12 11.32
CA PRO A 186 12.00 12.90 11.90
C PRO A 186 12.92 14.08 11.54
N MET A 187 13.69 14.55 12.50
CA MET A 187 14.68 15.61 12.26
C MET A 187 15.84 15.10 11.39
N PHE A 188 16.08 13.79 11.45
CA PHE A 188 17.17 13.12 10.74
C PHE A 188 16.68 11.84 10.11
N GLU A 189 17.16 11.54 8.91
CA GLU A 189 16.93 10.27 8.23
C GLU A 189 18.24 9.48 8.12
N ASP A 190 18.16 8.14 8.18
CA ASP A 190 19.28 7.27 7.90
C ASP A 190 19.55 7.28 6.38
N ALA A 191 20.69 7.81 5.96
CA ALA A 191 21.10 7.84 4.57
C ALA A 191 21.49 6.44 4.01
N GLY A 192 21.50 5.40 4.86
CA GLY A 192 21.77 4.02 4.47
C GLY A 192 23.25 3.66 4.37
N ASP A 193 24.13 4.60 4.66
CA ASP A 193 25.60 4.43 4.67
C ASP A 193 26.22 4.62 6.07
N GLY A 194 25.37 4.66 7.11
CA GLY A 194 25.74 4.96 8.49
C GLY A 194 25.88 6.45 8.77
N HIS A 195 25.55 7.32 7.81
CA HIS A 195 25.42 8.75 7.99
C HIS A 195 23.95 9.13 8.20
N VAL A 196 23.74 10.16 9.01
CA VAL A 196 22.42 10.73 9.27
C VAL A 196 22.31 12.02 8.45
N ALA A 197 21.32 12.08 7.55
CA ALA A 197 20.99 13.28 6.78
C ALA A 197 19.95 14.13 7.53
N ALA A 198 20.06 15.45 7.43
CA ALA A 198 19.09 16.41 7.99
C ALA A 198 18.16 16.94 6.89
#